data_aa0aa6bd231850115a2f64f6655e60c6
#
_entry.id   aa0aa6bd231850115a2f64f6655e60c6
#
_cell.length_a   1.000
_cell.length_b   1.000
_cell.length_c   1.000
_cell.angle_alpha   90.00
_cell.angle_beta   90.00
_cell.angle_gamma   90.00
#
_symmetry.space_group_name_H-M   'P 1'
#
loop_
_entity.id
_entity.type
_entity.pdbx_description
1 polymer ?
#
loop_
_entity_poly.entity_id
_entity_poly.type
_entity_poly.pdbx_seq_one_letter_code
_entity_poly.pdbx_strand_id
1 'polypeptide(L)'
;MSIAIVTDSTSDLPKDVVEKHGITVVPLNVRFGMEEFKDGIDIDNDEFYRRLQIESDLPTTSQPSLGDFSEVYRSLIAEHDGIVSIHISGKLSQTINSAIQGARDVDSDGEKI
;
A
#
# COMPACT_ATOMS: atom_id res chain seq x y z
N MET A 1 -2.74 -25.06 -1.89
CA MET A 1 -1.72 -24.00 -2.03
C MET A 1 -2.39 -22.67 -2.28
N SER A 2 -2.06 -21.65 -1.51
CA SER A 2 -2.64 -20.33 -1.68
C SER A 2 -1.55 -19.27 -1.76
N ILE A 3 -1.76 -18.29 -2.65
CA ILE A 3 -0.86 -17.15 -2.83
C ILE A 3 -1.65 -15.88 -2.57
N ALA A 4 -1.15 -15.06 -1.65
CA ALA A 4 -1.74 -13.77 -1.37
C ALA A 4 -1.22 -12.72 -2.37
N ILE A 5 -2.09 -11.81 -2.77
CA ILE A 5 -1.73 -10.69 -3.64
C ILE A 5 -1.74 -9.41 -2.81
N VAL A 6 -0.64 -8.69 -2.86
CA VAL A 6 -0.46 -7.41 -2.17
C VAL A 6 -0.14 -6.34 -3.20
N THR A 7 -0.70 -5.16 -3.02
CA THR A 7 -0.33 -3.97 -3.78
C THR A 7 -0.40 -2.77 -2.84
N ASP A 8 -0.12 -1.60 -3.34
CA ASP A 8 -0.29 -0.36 -2.58
C ASP A 8 -1.37 0.51 -3.22
N SER A 9 -1.72 1.62 -2.57
CA SER A 9 -2.82 2.46 -3.03
C SER A 9 -2.56 3.17 -4.35
N THR A 10 -1.32 3.18 -4.85
CA THR A 10 -1.03 3.74 -6.19
C THR A 10 -1.64 2.91 -7.31
N SER A 11 -2.03 1.66 -7.04
CA SER A 11 -2.69 0.81 -8.02
C SER A 11 -4.07 1.32 -8.38
N ASP A 12 -4.69 2.10 -7.50
CA ASP A 12 -5.99 2.72 -7.69
C ASP A 12 -7.09 1.73 -8.10
N LEU A 13 -7.03 0.53 -7.54
CA LEU A 13 -8.01 -0.51 -7.83
C LEU A 13 -9.36 -0.20 -7.20
N PRO A 14 -10.48 -0.44 -7.93
CA PRO A 14 -11.81 -0.30 -7.33
C PRO A 14 -12.00 -1.24 -6.14
N LYS A 15 -12.77 -0.80 -5.15
CA LYS A 15 -13.02 -1.58 -3.93
C LYS A 15 -13.63 -2.95 -4.22
N ASP A 16 -14.55 -3.03 -5.18
CA ASP A 16 -15.21 -4.27 -5.54
C ASP A 16 -14.22 -5.29 -6.13
N VAL A 17 -13.24 -4.84 -6.89
CA VAL A 17 -12.18 -5.71 -7.45
C VAL A 17 -11.29 -6.22 -6.32
N VAL A 18 -10.90 -5.33 -5.40
CA VAL A 18 -10.07 -5.70 -4.24
C VAL A 18 -10.76 -6.75 -3.38
N GLU A 19 -12.03 -6.56 -3.07
CA GLU A 19 -12.81 -7.49 -2.26
C GLU A 19 -13.04 -8.82 -2.97
N LYS A 20 -13.36 -8.78 -4.26
CA LYS A 20 -13.64 -9.99 -5.05
C LYS A 20 -12.44 -10.92 -5.14
N HIS A 21 -11.25 -10.36 -5.27
CA HIS A 21 -10.02 -11.15 -5.44
C HIS A 21 -9.19 -11.27 -4.17
N GLY A 22 -9.66 -10.73 -3.05
CA GLY A 22 -8.96 -10.82 -1.78
C GLY A 22 -7.60 -10.14 -1.80
N ILE A 23 -7.47 -9.04 -2.53
CA ILE A 23 -6.22 -8.29 -2.64
C ILE A 23 -6.03 -7.43 -1.38
N THR A 24 -4.82 -7.44 -0.83
CA THR A 24 -4.47 -6.56 0.29
C THR A 24 -3.80 -5.31 -0.25
N VAL A 25 -4.34 -4.15 0.07
CA VAL A 25 -3.80 -2.86 -0.36
C VAL A 25 -3.13 -2.18 0.83
N VAL A 26 -1.84 -1.89 0.70
CA VAL A 26 -1.09 -1.12 1.71
C VAL A 26 -1.23 0.35 1.36
N PRO A 27 -1.87 1.17 2.23
CA PRO A 27 -2.15 2.55 1.88
C PRO A 27 -0.93 3.45 2.00
N LEU A 28 -0.76 4.35 1.03
CA LEU A 28 0.14 5.48 1.17
C LEU A 28 -0.46 6.49 2.14
N ASN A 29 0.36 7.40 2.61
CA ASN A 29 -0.09 8.52 3.44
C ASN A 29 -0.30 9.74 2.56
N VAL A 30 -1.43 10.42 2.75
CA VAL A 30 -1.79 11.67 2.05
C VAL A 30 -1.83 12.78 3.09
N ARG A 31 -1.19 13.90 2.79
CA ARG A 31 -1.15 15.05 3.69
C ARG A 31 -1.72 16.29 3.00
N PHE A 32 -2.67 16.93 3.66
CA PHE A 32 -3.16 18.26 3.33
C PHE A 32 -2.78 19.21 4.47
N GLY A 33 -1.76 20.06 4.24
CA GLY A 33 -1.25 20.95 5.31
C GLY A 33 -0.73 20.14 6.50
N MET A 34 -1.38 20.27 7.65
CA MET A 34 -1.02 19.54 8.86
C MET A 34 -1.81 18.25 9.07
N GLU A 35 -2.80 18.00 8.22
CA GLU A 35 -3.63 16.80 8.32
C GLU A 35 -3.06 15.67 7.48
N GLU A 36 -2.96 14.48 8.08
CA GLU A 36 -2.43 13.30 7.43
C GLU A 36 -3.48 12.18 7.44
N PHE A 37 -3.64 11.52 6.30
CA PHE A 37 -4.64 10.49 6.08
C PHE A 37 -4.02 9.26 5.42
N LYS A 38 -4.55 8.08 5.73
CA LYS A 38 -4.24 6.87 4.97
C LYS A 38 -5.16 6.81 3.75
N ASP A 39 -4.54 6.74 2.57
CA ASP A 39 -5.25 6.76 1.30
C ASP A 39 -6.18 5.54 1.16
N GLY A 40 -7.44 5.79 0.90
CA GLY A 40 -8.46 4.77 0.76
C GLY A 40 -9.05 4.25 2.07
N ILE A 41 -8.47 4.62 3.22
CA ILE A 41 -8.96 4.24 4.55
C ILE A 41 -9.53 5.44 5.27
N ASP A 42 -8.70 6.46 5.50
CA ASP A 42 -9.11 7.69 6.20
C ASP A 42 -9.71 8.72 5.24
N ILE A 43 -9.37 8.62 3.97
CA ILE A 43 -9.85 9.51 2.92
C ILE A 43 -10.13 8.69 1.65
N ASP A 44 -11.34 8.80 1.10
CA ASP A 44 -11.68 8.16 -0.16
C ASP A 44 -11.39 9.08 -1.35
N ASN A 45 -11.57 8.57 -2.56
CA ASN A 45 -11.30 9.34 -3.77
C ASN A 45 -12.18 10.59 -3.89
N ASP A 46 -13.44 10.49 -3.53
CA ASP A 46 -14.37 11.63 -3.61
C ASP A 46 -13.95 12.75 -2.68
N GLU A 47 -13.60 12.42 -1.43
CA GLU A 47 -13.12 13.39 -0.46
C GLU A 47 -11.76 13.97 -0.86
N PHE A 48 -10.87 13.14 -1.42
CA PHE A 48 -9.57 13.60 -1.93
C PHE A 48 -9.74 14.66 -3.01
N TYR A 49 -10.59 14.38 -4.01
CA TYR A 49 -10.83 15.33 -5.10
C TYR A 49 -11.56 16.58 -4.64
N ARG A 50 -12.48 16.45 -3.68
CA ARG A 50 -13.14 17.61 -3.08
C ARG A 50 -12.13 18.53 -2.40
N ARG A 51 -11.21 17.97 -1.61
CA ARG A 51 -10.18 18.75 -0.92
C ARG A 51 -9.18 19.38 -1.88
N LEU A 52 -8.86 18.70 -2.97
CA LEU A 52 -8.00 19.27 -4.01
C LEU A 52 -8.54 20.59 -4.56
N GLN A 53 -9.86 20.73 -4.65
CA GLN A 53 -10.51 21.93 -5.18
C GLN A 53 -10.58 23.08 -4.18
N ILE A 54 -10.64 22.78 -2.89
CA ILE A 54 -10.90 23.81 -1.86
C ILE A 54 -9.67 24.15 -1.00
N GLU A 55 -8.69 23.27 -0.90
CA GLU A 55 -7.49 23.52 -0.10
C GLU A 55 -6.53 24.44 -0.85
N SER A 56 -5.91 25.36 -0.12
CA SER A 56 -4.93 26.29 -0.69
C SER A 56 -3.59 25.63 -0.98
N ASP A 57 -3.25 24.60 -0.23
CA ASP A 57 -2.01 23.86 -0.38
C ASP A 57 -2.24 22.58 -1.19
N LEU A 58 -1.28 22.26 -2.07
CA LEU A 58 -1.32 20.98 -2.79
C LEU A 58 -1.06 19.82 -1.83
N PRO A 59 -1.74 18.69 -2.01
CA PRO A 59 -1.46 17.52 -1.19
C PRO A 59 -0.10 16.93 -1.50
N THR A 60 0.51 16.33 -0.48
CA THR A 60 1.72 15.53 -0.65
C THR A 60 1.42 14.10 -0.24
N THR A 61 2.18 13.16 -0.80
CA THR A 61 2.08 11.74 -0.44
C THR A 61 3.42 11.25 0.06
N SER A 62 3.39 10.26 0.95
CA SER A 62 4.58 9.54 1.36
C SER A 62 4.32 8.05 1.27
N GLN A 63 5.39 7.29 0.94
CA GLN A 63 5.28 5.84 0.85
C GLN A 63 4.98 5.22 2.22
N PRO A 64 4.37 4.01 2.22
CA PRO A 64 4.26 3.24 3.45
C PRO A 64 5.65 2.93 4.01
N SER A 65 5.75 2.78 5.31
CA SER A 65 7.02 2.44 5.96
C SER A 65 7.36 0.96 5.76
N LEU A 66 8.63 0.63 5.98
CA LEU A 66 9.06 -0.77 6.07
C LEU A 66 8.19 -1.54 7.05
N GLY A 67 7.89 -0.94 8.21
CA GLY A 67 7.07 -1.57 9.25
C GLY A 67 5.65 -1.85 8.78
N ASP A 68 5.06 -0.97 7.99
CA ASP A 68 3.72 -1.18 7.43
C ASP A 68 3.69 -2.44 6.55
N PHE A 69 4.69 -2.60 5.69
CA PHE A 69 4.81 -3.78 4.83
C PHE A 69 5.14 -5.04 5.63
N SER A 70 6.06 -4.96 6.59
CA SER A 70 6.43 -6.10 7.42
C SER A 70 5.23 -6.67 8.16
N GLU A 71 4.39 -5.80 8.71
CA GLU A 71 3.18 -6.20 9.44
C GLU A 71 2.20 -6.94 8.53
N VAL A 72 1.96 -6.40 7.33
CA VAL A 72 1.09 -7.01 6.33
C VAL A 72 1.63 -8.37 5.89
N TYR A 73 2.91 -8.43 5.53
CA TYR A 73 3.52 -9.68 5.05
C TYR A 73 3.55 -10.75 6.14
N ARG A 74 3.85 -10.38 7.38
CA ARG A 74 3.87 -11.32 8.50
C ARG A 74 2.49 -11.93 8.74
N SER A 75 1.45 -11.11 8.67
CA SER A 75 0.07 -11.56 8.81
C SER A 75 -0.33 -12.52 7.69
N LEU A 76 -0.01 -12.18 6.44
CA LEU A 76 -0.40 -12.98 5.29
C LEU A 76 0.39 -14.29 5.16
N ILE A 77 1.69 -14.26 5.46
CA ILE A 77 2.52 -15.45 5.33
C ILE A 77 2.14 -16.55 6.33
N ALA A 78 1.48 -16.17 7.43
CA ALA A 78 0.98 -17.13 8.42
C ALA A 78 -0.20 -17.95 7.87
N GLU A 79 -0.91 -17.43 6.87
CA GLU A 79 -2.13 -18.05 6.33
C GLU A 79 -1.99 -18.50 4.87
N HIS A 80 -0.91 -18.10 4.18
CA HIS A 80 -0.69 -18.38 2.76
C HIS A 80 0.68 -18.98 2.54
N ASP A 81 0.82 -19.71 1.43
CA ASP A 81 2.08 -20.35 1.06
C ASP A 81 3.09 -19.37 0.49
N GLY A 82 2.61 -18.27 -0.05
CA GLY A 82 3.46 -17.24 -0.61
C GLY A 82 2.70 -15.94 -0.86
N ILE A 83 3.45 -14.91 -1.22
CA ILE A 83 2.91 -13.57 -1.48
C ILE A 83 3.51 -13.04 -2.78
N VAL A 84 2.65 -12.49 -3.64
CA VAL A 84 3.07 -11.67 -4.79
C VAL A 84 2.70 -10.23 -4.49
N SER A 85 3.70 -9.36 -4.40
CA SER A 85 3.50 -7.95 -4.07
C SER A 85 3.86 -7.12 -5.31
N ILE A 86 2.91 -6.32 -5.78
CA ILE A 86 2.99 -5.61 -7.07
C ILE A 86 2.96 -4.11 -6.84
N HIS A 87 3.99 -3.42 -7.31
CA HIS A 87 4.18 -1.98 -7.08
C HIS A 87 4.68 -1.28 -8.35
N ILE A 88 4.52 0.05 -8.38
CA ILE A 88 5.07 0.85 -9.48
C ILE A 88 6.59 0.88 -9.40
N SER A 89 7.23 1.25 -10.51
CA SER A 89 8.68 1.28 -10.64
C SER A 89 9.35 2.13 -9.54
N GLY A 90 10.47 1.66 -9.02
CA GLY A 90 11.30 2.40 -8.08
C GLY A 90 11.85 3.72 -8.64
N LYS A 91 11.80 3.88 -9.96
CA LYS A 91 12.15 5.16 -10.60
C LYS A 91 11.08 6.22 -10.40
N LEU A 92 9.84 5.80 -10.14
CA LEU A 92 8.70 6.70 -9.93
C LEU A 92 8.35 6.88 -8.47
N SER A 93 8.64 5.89 -7.62
CA SER A 93 8.26 5.91 -6.21
C SER A 93 9.20 5.03 -5.40
N GLN A 94 9.46 5.43 -4.15
CA GLN A 94 10.24 4.63 -3.21
C GLN A 94 9.40 3.55 -2.50
N THR A 95 8.10 3.45 -2.82
CA THR A 95 7.21 2.46 -2.23
C THR A 95 7.74 1.04 -2.39
N ILE A 96 8.23 0.69 -3.58
CA ILE A 96 8.78 -0.64 -3.82
C ILE A 96 9.99 -0.95 -2.95
N ASN A 97 10.81 0.05 -2.62
CA ASN A 97 11.95 -0.14 -1.73
C ASN A 97 11.50 -0.48 -0.31
N SER A 98 10.47 0.18 0.19
CA SER A 98 9.86 -0.13 1.48
C SER A 98 9.29 -1.54 1.48
N ALA A 99 8.64 -1.95 0.38
CA ALA A 99 8.09 -3.29 0.22
C ALA A 99 9.19 -4.35 0.23
N ILE A 100 10.28 -4.12 -0.50
CA ILE A 100 11.42 -5.05 -0.55
C ILE A 100 12.03 -5.22 0.84
N GLN A 101 12.24 -4.13 1.57
CA GLN A 101 12.81 -4.19 2.92
C GLN A 101 11.86 -4.88 3.89
N GLY A 102 10.56 -4.62 3.77
CA GLY A 102 9.54 -5.31 4.58
C GLY A 102 9.51 -6.80 4.30
N ALA A 103 9.62 -7.19 3.03
CA ALA A 103 9.68 -8.59 2.62
C ALA A 103 10.91 -9.28 3.21
N ARG A 104 12.07 -8.64 3.15
CA ARG A 104 13.31 -9.20 3.72
C ARG A 104 13.25 -9.34 5.24
N ASP A 105 12.53 -8.46 5.91
CA ASP A 105 12.33 -8.54 7.36
C ASP A 105 11.52 -9.79 7.75
N VAL A 106 10.57 -10.19 6.93
CA VAL A 106 9.68 -11.33 7.19
C VAL A 106 10.20 -12.62 6.56
N ASP A 107 10.80 -12.52 5.37
CA ASP A 107 11.26 -13.67 4.56
C ASP A 107 12.66 -13.35 4.03
N SER A 108 13.66 -13.49 4.91
CA SER A 108 15.05 -13.11 4.59
C SER A 108 15.66 -13.88 3.43
N ASP A 109 15.19 -15.08 3.17
CA ASP A 109 15.71 -15.93 2.08
C ASP A 109 15.05 -15.62 0.73
N GLY A 110 13.96 -14.87 0.72
CA GLY A 110 13.24 -14.51 -0.50
C GLY A 110 12.54 -15.67 -1.17
N GLU A 111 12.09 -16.64 -0.40
CA GLU A 111 11.47 -17.86 -0.94
C GLU A 111 9.96 -17.73 -1.12
N LYS A 112 9.31 -16.87 -0.33
CA LYS A 112 7.85 -16.79 -0.27
C LYS A 112 7.26 -15.45 -0.69
N ILE A 113 8.06 -14.40 -0.68
CA ILE A 113 7.59 -13.04 -1.00
C ILE A 113 8.37 -12.47 -2.18
#